data_341dc99c6a52fda5347505693275a918
#
_entry.id   341dc99c6a52fda5347505693275a918
#
_cell.length_a   1.000
_cell.length_b   1.000
_cell.length_c   1.000
_cell.angle_alpha   90.00
_cell.angle_beta   90.00
_cell.angle_gamma   90.00
#
_symmetry.space_group_name_H-M   'P 1'
#
loop_
_entity.id
_entity.type
_entity.pdbx_description
1 polymer ?
#
loop_
_entity_poly.entity_id
_entity_poly.type
_entity_poly.pdbx_seq_one_letter_code
_entity_poly.pdbx_strand_id
1 'polypeptide(L)'
;MKKLLLTIISSLALGGMATAQQTDAAVAAADTQPRKIISQQPDGELKEYYRTSTGYYNNFGTLTHVDVDGYVGKVVFDDRKRVYFYNIFSKVYNYAWLRGNIDGNIIRIDMPQAAYETLNLDENDRYYYTVYYANKVKVNDDGFELDSEKNYIELEVMEDGSIVQRGDDMIALCDENGDWLWYGDTHLNYQPFDSTIPTAPKTAVTEEWKLFSGNMAETVNVSIEGDRMYVDHINPEMPEAVAMGVIEGDKVRFATDQYLGQNGAYYSFFKSAVWGEIYDDRYDTYYEDYKATDEIVFDYDTARKRLKSSEAFLLNYGKSDVFYKIDYDKPSLKFIKTPTEATKPLGAEFVSVTPYSQSKGWGEAVFNLPQEDVNGDVLSPSQLTYQLYFDGELKSFGPDQYERLVREMDTFGYNFTDDWDIFVDGSKHTFYFYDDINTIGVKVINTFGGKSVESDIVTYDLATQTGIDDVAGSSRVTGVSYTNIAGCRVGAGTKGILLKTVTYQDGSTRTVKVAR
;
A
#
# COMPACT_ATOMS: atom_id res chain seq x y z
N MET A 1 6.36 34.10 -14.31
CA MET A 1 5.08 33.42 -14.19
C MET A 1 5.18 31.91 -14.46
N LYS A 2 5.57 31.41 -15.66
CA LYS A 2 5.69 29.94 -15.88
C LYS A 2 6.61 29.18 -14.90
N LYS A 3 7.72 29.78 -14.42
CA LYS A 3 8.64 29.12 -13.46
C LYS A 3 8.07 29.04 -12.02
N LEU A 4 7.26 30.02 -11.63
CA LEU A 4 6.63 30.03 -10.30
C LEU A 4 5.49 29.00 -10.22
N LEU A 5 4.71 28.90 -11.31
CA LEU A 5 3.65 27.87 -11.42
C LEU A 5 4.22 26.44 -11.34
N LEU A 6 5.39 26.18 -11.94
CA LEU A 6 6.03 24.87 -11.91
C LEU A 6 6.44 24.45 -10.48
N THR A 7 6.89 25.40 -9.66
CA THR A 7 7.29 25.15 -8.27
C THR A 7 6.07 24.86 -7.38
N ILE A 8 4.95 25.54 -7.61
CA ILE A 8 3.69 25.29 -6.88
C ILE A 8 3.13 23.89 -7.23
N ILE A 9 3.19 23.51 -8.51
CA ILE A 9 2.70 22.23 -9.00
C ILE A 9 3.53 21.06 -8.43
N SER A 10 4.85 21.20 -8.31
CA SER A 10 5.70 20.16 -7.72
C SER A 10 5.42 19.93 -6.22
N SER A 11 5.06 20.97 -5.47
CA SER A 11 4.68 20.83 -4.05
C SER A 11 3.29 20.22 -3.85
N LEU A 12 2.39 20.38 -4.82
CA LEU A 12 1.05 19.79 -4.81
C LEU A 12 1.03 18.32 -5.28
N ALA A 13 1.94 17.94 -6.18
CA ALA A 13 2.04 16.57 -6.70
C ALA A 13 2.83 15.59 -5.78
N LEU A 14 3.61 16.12 -4.83
CA LEU A 14 4.39 15.34 -3.85
C LEU A 14 3.66 15.18 -2.50
N GLY A 15 2.33 15.19 -2.50
CA GLY A 15 1.47 14.95 -1.33
C GLY A 15 1.50 13.52 -0.77
N GLY A 16 2.60 12.80 -0.95
CA GLY A 16 2.97 11.63 -0.21
C GLY A 16 4.09 11.98 0.76
N MET A 17 3.76 12.17 2.05
CA MET A 17 4.66 12.25 3.19
C MET A 17 5.86 13.23 3.06
N ALA A 18 5.58 14.52 2.98
CA ALA A 18 6.44 15.51 3.57
C ALA A 18 5.54 16.41 4.42
N THR A 19 5.40 16.11 5.70
CA THR A 19 5.19 17.14 6.70
C THR A 19 6.42 18.04 6.58
N ALA A 20 6.34 19.05 5.71
CA ALA A 20 7.28 20.15 5.76
C ALA A 20 7.10 20.71 7.18
N GLN A 21 8.02 20.41 8.08
CA GLN A 21 8.19 21.18 9.30
C GLN A 21 8.50 22.62 8.82
N GLN A 22 7.43 23.39 8.60
CA GLN A 22 7.56 24.84 8.58
C GLN A 22 8.23 25.18 9.91
N THR A 23 9.36 25.86 9.87
CA THR A 23 9.98 26.31 11.11
C THR A 23 8.96 27.21 11.82
N ASP A 24 8.77 27.02 13.13
CA ASP A 24 7.81 27.81 13.94
C ASP A 24 7.94 29.32 13.70
N ALA A 25 9.13 29.80 13.34
CA ALA A 25 9.41 31.18 12.99
C ALA A 25 8.77 31.66 11.66
N ALA A 26 8.69 30.76 10.65
CA ALA A 26 8.05 31.08 9.36
C ALA A 26 6.53 31.18 9.52
N VAL A 27 5.94 30.26 10.29
CA VAL A 27 4.51 30.28 10.62
C VAL A 27 4.16 31.52 11.42
N ALA A 28 4.96 31.89 12.43
CA ALA A 28 4.74 33.08 13.26
C ALA A 28 4.83 34.40 12.44
N ALA A 29 5.76 34.50 11.49
CA ALA A 29 5.90 35.67 10.64
C ALA A 29 4.73 35.85 9.65
N ALA A 30 4.20 34.74 9.13
CA ALA A 30 3.08 34.75 8.19
C ALA A 30 1.72 34.94 8.87
N ASP A 31 1.58 34.53 10.12
CA ASP A 31 0.31 34.64 10.89
C ASP A 31 -0.10 36.09 11.23
N THR A 32 0.77 37.07 10.97
CA THR A 32 0.45 38.48 11.10
C THR A 32 -0.34 39.07 9.93
N GLN A 33 -0.48 38.30 8.80
CA GLN A 33 -1.25 38.76 7.65
C GLN A 33 -2.71 38.27 7.74
N PRO A 34 -3.70 39.10 7.35
CA PRO A 34 -5.09 38.70 7.37
C PRO A 34 -5.34 37.58 6.34
N ARG A 35 -5.72 36.44 6.83
CA ARG A 35 -6.12 35.28 5.99
C ARG A 35 -7.49 35.52 5.36
N LYS A 36 -7.62 35.25 4.08
CA LYS A 36 -8.89 35.35 3.36
C LYS A 36 -9.70 34.06 3.36
N ILE A 37 -9.07 32.93 3.64
CA ILE A 37 -9.74 31.62 3.74
C ILE A 37 -10.44 31.46 5.09
N ILE A 38 -11.53 30.70 5.12
CA ILE A 38 -12.13 30.22 6.38
C ILE A 38 -11.34 28.96 6.80
N SER A 39 -10.34 29.14 7.66
CA SER A 39 -9.45 28.04 8.09
C SER A 39 -9.90 27.36 9.37
N GLN A 40 -10.73 28.04 10.19
CA GLN A 40 -11.28 27.46 11.41
C GLN A 40 -12.64 26.83 11.13
N GLN A 41 -12.95 25.72 11.82
CA GLN A 41 -14.27 25.11 11.72
C GLN A 41 -15.33 26.14 12.15
N PRO A 42 -16.32 26.41 11.28
CA PRO A 42 -17.43 27.29 11.63
C PRO A 42 -18.26 26.72 12.79
N ASP A 43 -18.94 27.62 13.53
CA ASP A 43 -19.91 27.22 14.54
C ASP A 43 -21.13 26.58 13.86
N GLY A 44 -21.65 25.51 14.46
CA GLY A 44 -22.83 24.78 13.97
C GLY A 44 -22.77 23.29 14.22
N GLU A 45 -23.68 22.55 13.64
CA GLU A 45 -23.75 21.10 13.68
C GLU A 45 -22.80 20.52 12.63
N LEU A 46 -21.71 19.87 13.06
CA LEU A 46 -20.81 19.14 12.18
C LEU A 46 -21.39 17.77 11.85
N LYS A 47 -21.44 17.45 10.55
CA LYS A 47 -21.77 16.11 10.05
C LYS A 47 -20.65 15.59 9.18
N GLU A 48 -20.38 14.30 9.30
CA GLU A 48 -19.42 13.59 8.46
C GLU A 48 -20.18 12.74 7.43
N TYR A 49 -19.64 12.73 6.22
CA TYR A 49 -20.22 12.06 5.06
C TYR A 49 -19.17 11.26 4.33
N TYR A 50 -19.60 10.16 3.75
CA TYR A 50 -18.86 9.46 2.72
C TYR A 50 -19.00 10.24 1.41
N ARG A 51 -17.91 10.83 0.91
CA ARG A 51 -17.96 11.65 -0.29
C ARG A 51 -17.41 10.92 -1.50
N THR A 52 -18.15 11.02 -2.60
CA THR A 52 -17.70 10.68 -3.96
C THR A 52 -17.74 11.92 -4.85
N SER A 53 -16.89 11.96 -5.87
CA SER A 53 -16.85 13.03 -6.87
C SER A 53 -16.01 12.60 -8.08
N THR A 54 -15.99 13.41 -9.15
CA THR A 54 -14.97 13.35 -10.17
C THR A 54 -13.95 14.46 -9.93
N GLY A 55 -12.71 14.09 -9.58
CA GLY A 55 -11.63 15.03 -9.30
C GLY A 55 -10.77 15.27 -10.53
N TYR A 56 -10.51 16.54 -10.84
CA TYR A 56 -9.61 16.97 -11.93
C TYR A 56 -8.31 17.50 -11.34
N TYR A 57 -7.19 17.20 -11.99
CA TYR A 57 -5.89 17.67 -11.57
C TYR A 57 -4.90 17.78 -12.74
N ASN A 58 -3.88 18.63 -12.54
CA ASN A 58 -2.77 18.78 -13.45
C ASN A 58 -1.73 17.68 -13.20
N ASN A 59 -1.64 16.75 -14.13
CA ASN A 59 -0.63 15.69 -14.11
C ASN A 59 0.51 16.06 -15.07
N PHE A 60 1.52 16.78 -14.55
CA PHE A 60 2.71 17.23 -15.32
C PHE A 60 2.37 17.92 -16.67
N GLY A 61 1.39 18.82 -16.66
CA GLY A 61 0.96 19.55 -17.86
C GLY A 61 -0.10 18.83 -18.69
N THR A 62 -0.65 17.74 -18.19
CA THR A 62 -1.80 17.04 -18.78
C THR A 62 -2.97 17.10 -17.79
N LEU A 63 -4.12 17.57 -18.28
CA LEU A 63 -5.35 17.53 -17.50
C LEU A 63 -5.81 16.08 -17.37
N THR A 64 -5.92 15.60 -16.14
CA THR A 64 -6.36 14.25 -15.82
C THR A 64 -7.57 14.31 -14.89
N HIS A 65 -8.47 13.37 -15.01
CA HIS A 65 -9.58 13.19 -14.09
C HIS A 65 -9.56 11.79 -13.48
N VAL A 66 -10.17 11.64 -12.31
CA VAL A 66 -10.26 10.38 -11.58
C VAL A 66 -11.55 10.35 -10.76
N ASP A 67 -12.14 9.18 -10.66
CA ASP A 67 -13.22 8.96 -9.71
C ASP A 67 -12.66 8.98 -8.28
N VAL A 68 -13.24 9.84 -7.46
CA VAL A 68 -12.91 9.99 -6.04
C VAL A 68 -13.96 9.20 -5.26
N ASP A 69 -13.49 8.24 -4.47
CA ASP A 69 -14.33 7.38 -3.67
C ASP A 69 -13.83 7.35 -2.23
N GLY A 70 -14.72 7.49 -1.26
CA GLY A 70 -14.39 7.46 0.16
C GLY A 70 -13.67 8.68 0.71
N TYR A 71 -13.76 9.83 0.06
CA TYR A 71 -13.21 11.07 0.62
C TYR A 71 -14.00 11.52 1.85
N VAL A 72 -13.32 12.05 2.87
CA VAL A 72 -13.97 12.50 4.11
C VAL A 72 -14.69 13.81 3.85
N GLY A 73 -16.02 13.76 3.80
CA GLY A 73 -16.88 14.93 3.64
C GLY A 73 -17.27 15.52 4.98
N LYS A 74 -16.67 16.65 5.40
CA LYS A 74 -17.11 17.38 6.59
C LYS A 74 -17.97 18.56 6.21
N VAL A 75 -19.20 18.61 6.75
CA VAL A 75 -20.17 19.66 6.48
C VAL A 75 -20.71 20.21 7.78
N VAL A 76 -20.68 21.55 7.94
CA VAL A 76 -21.26 22.23 9.11
C VAL A 76 -22.54 22.96 8.70
N PHE A 77 -23.62 22.73 9.43
CA PHE A 77 -24.89 23.45 9.30
C PHE A 77 -25.04 24.43 10.46
N ASP A 78 -25.17 25.72 10.17
CA ASP A 78 -25.39 26.72 11.20
C ASP A 78 -26.89 27.10 11.35
N ASP A 79 -27.21 27.80 12.44
CA ASP A 79 -28.56 28.28 12.76
C ASP A 79 -29.06 29.44 11.86
N ARG A 80 -28.18 30.01 11.02
CA ARG A 80 -28.46 31.12 10.10
C ARG A 80 -28.67 30.67 8.67
N LYS A 81 -29.00 29.39 8.45
CA LYS A 81 -29.14 28.78 7.12
C LYS A 81 -27.86 28.82 6.29
N ARG A 82 -26.68 28.78 6.91
CA ARG A 82 -25.41 28.64 6.21
C ARG A 82 -24.93 27.20 6.34
N VAL A 83 -24.32 26.72 5.26
CA VAL A 83 -23.71 25.38 5.19
C VAL A 83 -22.28 25.55 4.76
N TYR A 84 -21.36 24.87 5.43
CA TYR A 84 -19.95 24.98 5.14
C TYR A 84 -19.37 23.62 4.77
N PHE A 85 -18.62 23.56 3.67
CA PHE A 85 -17.99 22.37 3.14
C PHE A 85 -16.48 22.46 3.35
N TYR A 86 -15.92 21.49 4.08
CA TYR A 86 -14.48 21.42 4.31
C TYR A 86 -13.77 20.72 3.18
N ASN A 87 -12.63 21.28 2.75
CA ASN A 87 -11.68 20.62 1.86
C ASN A 87 -12.34 20.08 0.58
N ILE A 88 -13.05 20.95 -0.14
CA ILE A 88 -13.89 20.56 -1.26
C ILE A 88 -13.10 20.02 -2.46
N PHE A 89 -11.82 20.35 -2.60
CA PHE A 89 -10.95 19.89 -3.67
C PHE A 89 -10.25 18.59 -3.29
N SER A 90 -10.60 17.48 -3.95
CA SER A 90 -10.07 16.15 -3.62
C SER A 90 -8.60 15.96 -3.99
N LYS A 91 -8.09 16.73 -4.95
CA LYS A 91 -6.72 16.64 -5.45
C LYS A 91 -5.82 17.79 -5.00
N VAL A 92 -6.29 18.59 -4.08
CA VAL A 92 -5.53 19.67 -3.43
C VAL A 92 -5.65 19.49 -1.92
N TYR A 93 -4.50 19.34 -1.25
CA TYR A 93 -4.52 19.34 0.21
C TYR A 93 -4.79 20.78 0.69
N ASN A 94 -5.98 21.02 1.24
CA ASN A 94 -6.34 22.31 1.80
C ASN A 94 -7.08 22.12 3.14
N TYR A 95 -7.25 23.23 3.86
CA TYR A 95 -7.95 23.26 5.17
C TYR A 95 -9.03 24.35 5.18
N ALA A 96 -9.48 24.76 4.02
CA ALA A 96 -10.47 25.81 3.88
C ALA A 96 -11.89 25.27 3.87
N TRP A 97 -12.79 26.09 4.40
CA TRP A 97 -14.23 25.89 4.34
C TRP A 97 -14.85 26.79 3.28
N LEU A 98 -15.63 26.22 2.37
CA LEU A 98 -16.47 26.99 1.45
C LEU A 98 -17.88 27.13 2.04
N ARG A 99 -18.43 28.35 1.98
CA ARG A 99 -19.74 28.66 2.50
C ARG A 99 -20.81 28.60 1.43
N GLY A 100 -21.88 27.87 1.67
CA GLY A 100 -23.15 27.92 0.96
C GLY A 100 -24.27 28.51 1.83
N ASN A 101 -25.40 28.79 1.21
CA ASN A 101 -26.64 29.16 1.87
C ASN A 101 -27.72 28.13 1.49
N ILE A 102 -28.52 27.67 2.46
CA ILE A 102 -29.59 26.70 2.24
C ILE A 102 -30.96 27.38 2.23
N ASP A 103 -31.74 27.10 1.20
CA ASP A 103 -33.16 27.49 1.11
C ASP A 103 -34.00 26.29 0.69
N GLY A 104 -34.92 25.89 1.58
CA GLY A 104 -35.58 24.60 1.44
C GLY A 104 -34.57 23.45 1.53
N ASN A 105 -34.45 22.68 0.46
CA ASN A 105 -33.48 21.59 0.33
C ASN A 105 -32.33 21.91 -0.63
N ILE A 106 -32.23 23.16 -1.11
CA ILE A 106 -31.15 23.57 -2.04
C ILE A 106 -30.09 24.37 -1.30
N ILE A 107 -28.86 23.93 -1.40
CA ILE A 107 -27.67 24.64 -0.92
C ILE A 107 -27.01 25.29 -2.12
N ARG A 108 -26.85 26.60 -2.10
CA ARG A 108 -26.16 27.37 -3.11
C ARG A 108 -24.82 27.88 -2.57
N ILE A 109 -23.73 27.52 -3.25
CA ILE A 109 -22.38 28.01 -2.98
C ILE A 109 -22.08 29.10 -4.00
N ASP A 110 -22.17 30.36 -3.58
CA ASP A 110 -21.80 31.52 -4.41
C ASP A 110 -20.27 31.69 -4.43
N MET A 111 -19.72 32.00 -5.59
CA MET A 111 -18.29 32.16 -5.86
C MET A 111 -18.01 33.55 -6.49
N PRO A 112 -16.77 34.09 -6.47
CA PRO A 112 -15.57 33.42 -5.97
C PRO A 112 -15.50 33.42 -4.42
N GLN A 113 -14.89 32.35 -3.87
CA GLN A 113 -14.54 32.26 -2.47
C GLN A 113 -13.07 31.84 -2.33
N ALA A 114 -12.34 32.46 -1.38
CA ALA A 114 -10.99 32.03 -1.05
C ALA A 114 -11.01 30.57 -0.55
N ALA A 115 -10.29 29.70 -1.23
CA ALA A 115 -10.38 28.25 -1.07
C ALA A 115 -9.05 27.58 -0.71
N TYR A 116 -7.95 28.19 -1.07
CA TYR A 116 -6.61 27.65 -0.82
C TYR A 116 -5.60 28.79 -0.65
N GLU A 117 -4.58 28.60 0.15
CA GLU A 117 -3.48 29.55 0.27
C GLU A 117 -2.13 28.82 0.34
N THR A 118 -1.10 29.43 -0.23
CA THR A 118 0.29 28.97 -0.12
C THR A 118 1.14 30.03 0.52
N LEU A 119 2.08 29.58 1.36
CA LEU A 119 3.11 30.43 1.93
C LEU A 119 4.27 30.54 0.95
N ASN A 120 4.65 31.76 0.59
CA ASN A 120 5.73 32.06 -0.34
C ASN A 120 6.77 32.99 0.30
N LEU A 121 7.95 33.08 -0.33
CA LEU A 121 9.00 34.06 -0.03
C LEU A 121 9.11 35.04 -1.19
N ASP A 122 9.19 36.33 -0.91
CA ASP A 122 9.54 37.35 -1.89
C ASP A 122 11.06 37.43 -2.12
N GLU A 123 11.50 38.24 -3.05
CA GLU A 123 12.91 38.50 -3.37
C GLU A 123 13.74 39.08 -2.20
N ASN A 124 13.10 39.51 -1.12
CA ASN A 124 13.70 40.07 0.08
C ASN A 124 13.55 39.12 1.30
N ASP A 125 13.30 37.83 1.05
CA ASP A 125 13.09 36.79 2.07
C ASP A 125 11.95 37.08 3.05
N ARG A 126 10.90 37.78 2.60
CA ARG A 126 9.71 38.05 3.41
C ARG A 126 8.61 37.05 3.04
N TYR A 127 7.98 36.46 4.05
CA TYR A 127 6.87 35.55 3.87
C TYR A 127 5.58 36.26 3.50
N TYR A 128 4.83 35.72 2.54
CA TYR A 128 3.50 36.18 2.18
C TYR A 128 2.62 35.01 1.73
N TYR A 129 1.29 35.20 1.86
CA TYR A 129 0.34 34.20 1.36
C TYR A 129 -0.15 34.57 -0.05
N THR A 130 -0.12 33.61 -0.96
CA THR A 130 -0.89 33.69 -2.21
C THR A 130 -2.20 32.94 -1.99
N VAL A 131 -3.31 33.61 -2.28
CA VAL A 131 -4.66 33.07 -2.10
C VAL A 131 -5.23 32.67 -3.45
N TYR A 132 -5.83 31.49 -3.50
CA TYR A 132 -6.52 30.95 -4.67
C TYR A 132 -8.01 30.80 -4.34
N TYR A 133 -8.83 30.89 -5.39
CA TYR A 133 -10.27 31.04 -5.25
C TYR A 133 -11.02 29.88 -5.90
N ALA A 134 -12.07 29.41 -5.25
CA ALA A 134 -13.07 28.56 -5.86
C ALA A 134 -13.92 29.38 -6.84
N ASN A 135 -14.05 28.91 -8.07
CA ASN A 135 -14.90 29.47 -9.12
C ASN A 135 -15.67 28.35 -9.80
N LYS A 136 -16.79 28.70 -10.45
CA LYS A 136 -17.51 27.77 -11.30
C LYS A 136 -16.89 27.73 -12.69
N VAL A 137 -16.58 26.52 -13.14
CA VAL A 137 -16.18 26.23 -14.52
C VAL A 137 -17.21 25.32 -15.15
N LYS A 138 -17.76 25.73 -16.29
CA LYS A 138 -18.63 24.88 -17.12
C LYS A 138 -17.81 23.79 -17.77
N VAL A 139 -18.34 22.58 -17.73
CA VAL A 139 -17.80 21.42 -18.43
C VAL A 139 -18.72 21.17 -19.65
N ASN A 140 -18.18 21.28 -20.85
CA ASN A 140 -18.92 21.06 -22.08
C ASN A 140 -18.06 20.27 -23.08
N ASP A 141 -18.67 19.86 -24.22
CA ASP A 141 -17.99 19.06 -25.24
C ASP A 141 -16.78 19.78 -25.90
N ASP A 142 -16.76 21.12 -25.85
CA ASP A 142 -15.70 21.95 -26.43
C ASP A 142 -14.58 22.26 -25.41
N GLY A 143 -14.75 21.88 -24.11
CA GLY A 143 -13.76 22.09 -23.06
C GLY A 143 -14.31 22.73 -21.80
N PHE A 144 -13.51 23.62 -21.20
CA PHE A 144 -13.76 24.22 -19.89
C PHE A 144 -13.85 25.73 -20.01
N GLU A 145 -14.92 26.33 -19.46
CA GLU A 145 -15.17 27.77 -19.52
C GLU A 145 -15.57 28.32 -18.14
N LEU A 146 -14.90 29.41 -17.71
CA LEU A 146 -15.28 30.11 -16.49
C LEU A 146 -16.66 30.79 -16.67
N ASP A 147 -17.62 30.49 -15.79
CA ASP A 147 -18.95 31.10 -15.80
C ASP A 147 -19.03 32.30 -14.84
N SER A 148 -18.61 33.47 -15.33
CA SER A 148 -18.63 34.70 -14.53
C SER A 148 -20.03 35.28 -14.27
N GLU A 149 -21.04 34.90 -15.09
CA GLU A 149 -22.41 35.42 -14.94
C GLU A 149 -23.21 34.65 -13.89
N LYS A 150 -23.00 33.31 -13.81
CA LYS A 150 -23.66 32.41 -12.88
C LYS A 150 -22.63 31.66 -12.03
N ASN A 151 -21.74 32.41 -11.39
CA ASN A 151 -20.64 31.84 -10.62
C ASN A 151 -21.12 31.27 -9.29
N TYR A 152 -21.88 30.19 -9.35
CA TYR A 152 -22.35 29.41 -8.21
C TYR A 152 -22.59 27.94 -8.58
N ILE A 153 -22.52 27.05 -7.59
CA ILE A 153 -22.92 25.65 -7.68
C ILE A 153 -24.08 25.42 -6.73
N GLU A 154 -25.03 24.58 -7.15
CA GLU A 154 -26.14 24.13 -6.33
C GLU A 154 -25.97 22.67 -5.95
N LEU A 155 -26.26 22.35 -4.67
CA LEU A 155 -26.37 21.00 -4.18
C LEU A 155 -27.77 20.82 -3.59
N GLU A 156 -28.31 19.60 -3.69
CA GLU A 156 -29.64 19.27 -3.16
C GLU A 156 -29.50 18.30 -2.00
N VAL A 157 -30.15 18.64 -0.89
CA VAL A 157 -30.29 17.74 0.26
C VAL A 157 -31.46 16.81 0.01
N MET A 158 -31.15 15.53 -0.10
CA MET A 158 -32.11 14.47 -0.38
C MET A 158 -32.86 14.02 0.89
N GLU A 159 -33.92 13.24 0.73
CA GLU A 159 -34.72 12.73 1.86
C GLU A 159 -33.95 11.82 2.81
N ASP A 160 -32.97 11.09 2.30
CA ASP A 160 -32.06 10.23 3.09
C ASP A 160 -30.93 11.00 3.80
N GLY A 161 -30.90 12.32 3.62
CA GLY A 161 -29.87 13.21 4.18
C GLY A 161 -28.59 13.30 3.35
N SER A 162 -28.51 12.66 2.20
CA SER A 162 -27.39 12.85 1.26
C SER A 162 -27.44 14.26 0.64
N ILE A 163 -26.26 14.75 0.20
CA ILE A 163 -26.14 16.07 -0.45
C ILE A 163 -25.51 15.84 -1.81
N VAL A 164 -26.27 16.12 -2.88
CA VAL A 164 -25.89 15.80 -4.26
C VAL A 164 -25.79 17.07 -5.09
N GLN A 165 -24.70 17.22 -5.84
CA GLN A 165 -24.52 18.32 -6.78
C GLN A 165 -25.57 18.24 -7.90
N ARG A 166 -26.11 19.41 -8.28
CA ARG A 166 -27.02 19.58 -9.42
C ARG A 166 -26.22 20.03 -10.63
N GLY A 167 -26.35 19.27 -11.72
CA GLY A 167 -25.62 19.54 -12.96
C GLY A 167 -24.15 19.10 -12.92
N ASP A 168 -23.46 19.34 -14.03
CA ASP A 168 -22.12 18.78 -14.30
C ASP A 168 -21.00 19.81 -14.18
N ASP A 169 -21.35 21.07 -13.83
CA ASP A 169 -20.37 22.14 -13.68
C ASP A 169 -19.38 21.84 -12.56
N MET A 170 -18.16 22.32 -12.71
CA MET A 170 -17.06 22.05 -11.78
C MET A 170 -16.86 23.21 -10.78
N ILE A 171 -16.61 22.89 -9.51
CA ILE A 171 -15.96 23.80 -8.58
C ILE A 171 -14.46 23.73 -8.87
N ALA A 172 -13.90 24.79 -9.40
CA ALA A 172 -12.53 24.85 -9.92
C ALA A 172 -11.66 25.80 -9.07
N LEU A 173 -10.39 25.45 -8.89
CA LEU A 173 -9.41 26.28 -8.21
C LEU A 173 -8.77 27.24 -9.23
N CYS A 174 -8.92 28.55 -9.01
CA CYS A 174 -8.42 29.59 -9.87
C CYS A 174 -7.48 30.55 -9.12
N ASP A 175 -6.64 31.27 -9.86
CA ASP A 175 -5.85 32.36 -9.33
C ASP A 175 -6.71 33.63 -9.10
N GLU A 176 -6.09 34.74 -8.72
CA GLU A 176 -6.76 36.03 -8.49
C GLU A 176 -7.35 36.67 -9.76
N ASN A 177 -6.89 36.26 -10.94
CA ASN A 177 -7.40 36.74 -12.23
C ASN A 177 -8.55 35.85 -12.76
N GLY A 178 -8.84 34.74 -12.08
CA GLY A 178 -9.80 33.75 -12.51
C GLY A 178 -9.23 32.67 -13.43
N ASP A 179 -7.91 32.65 -13.65
CA ASP A 179 -7.28 31.62 -14.48
C ASP A 179 -7.31 30.27 -13.76
N TRP A 180 -7.90 29.26 -14.41
CA TRP A 180 -8.04 27.92 -13.85
C TRP A 180 -6.69 27.21 -13.74
N LEU A 181 -6.40 26.66 -12.56
CA LEU A 181 -5.15 25.95 -12.27
C LEU A 181 -5.19 24.45 -12.58
N TRP A 182 -6.26 23.98 -13.26
CA TRP A 182 -6.50 22.57 -13.62
C TRP A 182 -6.75 21.66 -12.41
N TYR A 183 -7.26 22.21 -11.32
CA TYR A 183 -7.76 21.46 -10.16
C TYR A 183 -9.23 21.81 -9.96
N GLY A 184 -10.02 20.80 -9.69
CA GLY A 184 -11.45 20.97 -9.42
C GLY A 184 -12.15 19.67 -9.15
N ASP A 185 -13.39 19.77 -8.72
CA ASP A 185 -14.27 18.64 -8.47
C ASP A 185 -15.66 18.90 -9.05
N THR A 186 -16.26 17.86 -9.63
CA THR A 186 -17.66 17.84 -10.08
C THR A 186 -18.36 16.57 -9.61
N HIS A 187 -19.67 16.46 -9.82
CA HIS A 187 -20.49 15.33 -9.37
C HIS A 187 -20.34 15.05 -7.87
N LEU A 188 -20.25 16.12 -7.07
CA LEU A 188 -20.14 15.99 -5.62
C LEU A 188 -21.33 15.27 -5.03
N ASN A 189 -21.07 14.20 -4.31
CA ASN A 189 -22.10 13.42 -3.61
C ASN A 189 -21.59 13.09 -2.20
N TYR A 190 -22.30 13.60 -1.20
CA TYR A 190 -22.05 13.40 0.23
C TYR A 190 -23.12 12.46 0.78
N GLN A 191 -22.77 11.23 1.10
CA GLN A 191 -23.68 10.23 1.66
C GLN A 191 -23.53 10.17 3.17
N PRO A 192 -24.63 10.14 3.96
CA PRO A 192 -24.55 9.87 5.40
C PRO A 192 -23.74 8.60 5.65
N PHE A 193 -22.81 8.68 6.60
CA PHE A 193 -21.87 7.60 6.85
C PHE A 193 -21.73 7.32 8.34
N ASP A 194 -21.81 6.04 8.70
CA ASP A 194 -21.51 5.57 10.05
C ASP A 194 -20.01 5.24 10.13
N SER A 195 -19.27 6.09 10.81
CA SER A 195 -17.82 5.95 11.02
C SER A 195 -17.46 5.17 12.29
N THR A 196 -18.36 4.30 12.76
CA THR A 196 -18.10 3.45 13.92
C THR A 196 -17.15 2.30 13.55
N ILE A 197 -15.98 2.24 14.20
CA ILE A 197 -15.06 1.11 14.06
C ILE A 197 -15.51 -0.01 15.02
N PRO A 198 -15.61 -1.27 14.56
CA PRO A 198 -15.88 -2.40 15.45
C PRO A 198 -14.81 -2.49 16.55
N THR A 199 -15.22 -2.78 17.76
CA THR A 199 -14.29 -2.99 18.88
C THR A 199 -14.58 -4.33 19.54
N ALA A 200 -13.50 -5.04 19.91
CA ALA A 200 -13.63 -6.26 20.68
C ALA A 200 -14.27 -5.96 22.06
N PRO A 201 -15.23 -6.77 22.52
CA PRO A 201 -15.76 -6.65 23.87
C PRO A 201 -14.66 -6.76 24.92
N LYS A 202 -14.79 -6.03 26.05
CA LYS A 202 -13.80 -6.05 27.14
C LYS A 202 -13.63 -7.43 27.79
N THR A 203 -14.57 -8.33 27.57
CA THR A 203 -14.57 -9.72 28.06
C THR A 203 -13.83 -10.67 27.13
N ALA A 204 -13.51 -10.24 25.90
CA ALA A 204 -12.80 -11.06 24.94
C ALA A 204 -11.34 -11.33 25.41
N VAL A 205 -10.87 -12.53 25.13
CA VAL A 205 -9.47 -12.88 25.36
C VAL A 205 -8.66 -12.41 24.18
N THR A 206 -7.72 -11.50 24.44
CA THR A 206 -6.83 -10.96 23.40
C THR A 206 -5.48 -11.67 23.44
N GLU A 207 -4.99 -12.08 22.30
CA GLU A 207 -3.72 -12.78 22.11
C GLU A 207 -2.91 -12.13 20.99
N GLU A 208 -1.59 -12.18 21.11
CA GLU A 208 -0.69 -11.72 20.03
C GLU A 208 -0.52 -12.82 18.98
N TRP A 209 -0.70 -12.44 17.73
CA TRP A 209 -0.53 -13.31 16.56
C TRP A 209 0.42 -12.67 15.56
N LYS A 210 0.99 -13.48 14.67
CA LYS A 210 1.81 -13.02 13.57
C LYS A 210 1.03 -13.17 12.28
N LEU A 211 0.85 -12.06 11.56
CA LEU A 211 0.29 -12.01 10.21
C LEU A 211 1.44 -12.08 9.21
N PHE A 212 1.42 -13.10 8.37
CA PHE A 212 2.39 -13.32 7.30
C PHE A 212 1.72 -13.14 5.93
N SER A 213 2.43 -12.50 5.01
CA SER A 213 2.07 -12.43 3.59
C SER A 213 3.32 -12.14 2.77
N GLY A 214 3.72 -13.05 1.87
CA GLY A 214 4.98 -12.92 1.15
C GLY A 214 6.17 -12.82 2.11
N ASN A 215 6.93 -11.73 2.03
CA ASN A 215 8.04 -11.42 2.92
C ASN A 215 7.63 -10.61 4.17
N MET A 216 6.38 -10.13 4.24
CA MET A 216 5.88 -9.39 5.41
C MET A 216 5.57 -10.31 6.58
N ALA A 217 5.87 -9.84 7.79
CA ALA A 217 5.57 -10.50 9.04
C ALA A 217 5.27 -9.46 10.11
N GLU A 218 3.98 -9.22 10.37
CA GLU A 218 3.49 -8.18 11.27
C GLU A 218 2.87 -8.79 12.54
N THR A 219 3.00 -8.10 13.67
CA THR A 219 2.33 -8.51 14.90
C THR A 219 0.96 -7.85 14.95
N VAL A 220 -0.08 -8.67 15.11
CA VAL A 220 -1.48 -8.26 15.25
C VAL A 220 -2.04 -8.80 16.55
N ASN A 221 -3.08 -8.17 17.07
CA ASN A 221 -3.83 -8.73 18.19
C ASN A 221 -5.10 -9.42 17.68
N VAL A 222 -5.36 -10.59 18.18
CA VAL A 222 -6.58 -11.34 17.89
C VAL A 222 -7.39 -11.49 19.16
N SER A 223 -8.62 -11.00 19.14
CA SER A 223 -9.58 -11.14 20.23
C SER A 223 -10.74 -12.03 19.78
N ILE A 224 -11.10 -13.02 20.58
CA ILE A 224 -12.19 -13.94 20.27
C ILE A 224 -13.25 -13.89 21.36
N GLU A 225 -14.51 -13.72 20.96
CA GLU A 225 -15.67 -13.84 21.82
C GLU A 225 -16.84 -14.49 21.09
N GLY A 226 -17.28 -15.64 21.58
CA GLY A 226 -18.33 -16.44 20.93
C GLY A 226 -17.89 -16.91 19.54
N ASP A 227 -18.65 -16.54 18.54
CA ASP A 227 -18.40 -16.81 17.13
C ASP A 227 -17.72 -15.65 16.39
N ARG A 228 -17.22 -14.66 17.12
CA ARG A 228 -16.59 -13.47 16.52
C ARG A 228 -15.10 -13.41 16.80
N MET A 229 -14.35 -13.07 15.77
CA MET A 229 -12.91 -12.83 15.82
C MET A 229 -12.64 -11.39 15.40
N TYR A 230 -11.90 -10.66 16.23
CA TYR A 230 -11.47 -9.27 15.98
C TYR A 230 -9.98 -9.27 15.79
N VAL A 231 -9.51 -8.71 14.68
CA VAL A 231 -8.08 -8.55 14.37
C VAL A 231 -7.76 -7.07 14.33
N ASP A 232 -6.96 -6.58 15.27
CA ASP A 232 -6.50 -5.20 15.31
C ASP A 232 -5.01 -5.10 14.93
N HIS A 233 -4.49 -3.87 14.79
CA HIS A 233 -3.11 -3.60 14.36
C HIS A 233 -2.75 -4.19 12.99
N ILE A 234 -3.76 -4.43 12.13
CA ILE A 234 -3.52 -4.90 10.74
C ILE A 234 -2.89 -3.83 9.85
N ASN A 235 -2.89 -2.59 10.29
CA ASN A 235 -2.20 -1.49 9.64
C ASN A 235 -1.37 -0.71 10.67
N PRO A 236 -0.03 -0.70 10.57
CA PRO A 236 0.83 0.05 11.50
C PRO A 236 0.53 1.56 11.54
N GLU A 237 0.04 2.13 10.43
CA GLU A 237 -0.34 3.56 10.34
C GLU A 237 -1.71 3.86 10.96
N MET A 238 -2.52 2.83 11.18
CA MET A 238 -3.87 2.91 11.74
C MET A 238 -4.05 1.83 12.83
N PRO A 239 -3.41 1.97 13.99
CA PRO A 239 -3.43 0.92 15.03
C PRO A 239 -4.84 0.68 15.62
N GLU A 240 -5.76 1.64 15.46
CA GLU A 240 -7.17 1.51 15.86
C GLU A 240 -8.02 0.71 14.86
N ALA A 241 -7.49 0.41 13.67
CA ALA A 241 -8.21 -0.36 12.66
C ALA A 241 -8.47 -1.80 13.13
N VAL A 242 -9.73 -2.21 13.09
CA VAL A 242 -10.17 -3.55 13.50
C VAL A 242 -10.97 -4.20 12.38
N ALA A 243 -10.53 -5.36 11.91
CA ALA A 243 -11.34 -6.22 11.06
C ALA A 243 -12.06 -7.27 11.92
N MET A 244 -13.35 -7.49 11.66
CA MET A 244 -14.18 -8.45 12.38
C MET A 244 -14.56 -9.61 11.47
N GLY A 245 -14.17 -10.83 11.87
CA GLY A 245 -14.58 -12.08 11.21
C GLY A 245 -15.62 -12.86 12.00
N VAL A 246 -16.31 -13.75 11.32
CA VAL A 246 -17.25 -14.72 11.90
C VAL A 246 -16.64 -16.12 11.82
N ILE A 247 -16.63 -16.82 12.95
CA ILE A 247 -16.12 -18.20 13.07
C ILE A 247 -17.24 -19.18 12.75
N GLU A 248 -17.07 -19.97 11.72
CA GLU A 248 -18.03 -21.01 11.30
C GLU A 248 -17.32 -22.37 11.20
N GLY A 249 -17.28 -23.12 12.29
CA GLY A 249 -16.59 -24.40 12.36
C GLY A 249 -15.07 -24.25 12.20
N ASP A 250 -14.52 -24.77 11.10
CA ASP A 250 -13.09 -24.69 10.75
C ASP A 250 -12.78 -23.53 9.78
N LYS A 251 -13.66 -22.54 9.70
CA LYS A 251 -13.48 -21.34 8.86
C LYS A 251 -13.67 -20.07 9.67
N VAL A 252 -12.99 -19.00 9.22
CA VAL A 252 -13.28 -17.62 9.63
C VAL A 252 -13.49 -16.78 8.39
N ARG A 253 -14.60 -16.04 8.35
CA ARG A 253 -15.02 -15.19 7.22
C ARG A 253 -14.95 -13.73 7.62
N PHE A 254 -14.21 -12.93 6.86
CA PHE A 254 -14.18 -11.48 7.00
C PHE A 254 -14.88 -10.88 5.80
N ALA A 255 -16.02 -10.23 6.03
CA ALA A 255 -16.74 -9.52 4.98
C ALA A 255 -15.92 -8.35 4.43
N THR A 256 -16.06 -8.07 3.14
CA THR A 256 -15.51 -6.86 2.51
C THR A 256 -16.22 -5.60 3.01
N ASP A 257 -15.70 -4.42 2.69
CA ASP A 257 -16.25 -3.09 3.02
C ASP A 257 -16.41 -2.78 4.51
N GLN A 258 -15.68 -3.47 5.38
CA GLN A 258 -15.61 -3.07 6.79
C GLN A 258 -14.82 -1.77 6.92
N TYR A 259 -15.42 -0.78 7.59
CA TYR A 259 -14.75 0.47 7.88
C TYR A 259 -13.63 0.26 8.92
N LEU A 260 -12.44 0.72 8.60
CA LEU A 260 -11.25 0.54 9.42
C LEU A 260 -10.77 1.83 10.09
N GLY A 261 -11.25 2.99 9.63
CA GLY A 261 -10.81 4.28 10.13
C GLY A 261 -10.53 5.29 9.02
N GLN A 262 -10.03 6.45 9.40
CA GLN A 262 -9.65 7.51 8.49
C GLN A 262 -8.13 7.52 8.32
N ASN A 263 -7.66 7.51 7.07
CA ASN A 263 -6.25 7.73 6.73
C ASN A 263 -6.14 8.98 5.85
N GLY A 264 -5.57 10.05 6.39
CA GLY A 264 -5.51 11.35 5.73
C GLY A 264 -6.89 11.92 5.39
N ALA A 265 -7.15 12.16 4.11
CA ALA A 265 -8.41 12.70 3.60
C ALA A 265 -9.43 11.62 3.18
N TYR A 266 -9.12 10.34 3.37
CA TYR A 266 -9.94 9.23 2.93
C TYR A 266 -10.38 8.33 4.08
N TYR A 267 -11.56 7.73 3.95
CA TYR A 267 -11.97 6.59 4.74
C TYR A 267 -11.31 5.32 4.21
N SER A 268 -10.81 4.50 5.11
CA SER A 268 -10.15 3.24 4.81
C SER A 268 -11.07 2.07 5.08
N PHE A 269 -11.06 1.10 4.16
CA PHE A 269 -11.91 -0.09 4.23
C PHE A 269 -11.09 -1.36 4.04
N PHE A 270 -11.51 -2.41 4.74
CA PHE A 270 -11.07 -3.76 4.49
C PHE A 270 -11.72 -4.26 3.20
N LYS A 271 -10.92 -4.64 2.22
CA LYS A 271 -11.40 -5.20 0.95
C LYS A 271 -10.82 -6.59 0.77
N SER A 272 -11.60 -7.49 0.23
CA SER A 272 -11.18 -8.85 -0.12
C SER A 272 -11.08 -9.01 -1.63
N ALA A 273 -10.16 -9.88 -2.07
CA ALA A 273 -9.90 -10.11 -3.48
C ALA A 273 -9.40 -11.53 -3.75
N VAL A 274 -9.62 -12.01 -4.97
CA VAL A 274 -9.10 -13.28 -5.46
C VAL A 274 -8.39 -13.10 -6.80
N TRP A 275 -7.23 -13.73 -6.97
CA TRP A 275 -6.53 -13.77 -8.25
C TRP A 275 -7.32 -14.60 -9.27
N GLY A 276 -7.50 -14.08 -10.48
CA GLY A 276 -8.19 -14.78 -11.54
C GLY A 276 -8.28 -13.99 -12.84
N GLU A 277 -8.84 -14.61 -13.88
CA GLU A 277 -9.03 -13.97 -15.18
C GLU A 277 -10.10 -12.87 -15.11
N ILE A 278 -9.78 -11.70 -15.67
CA ILE A 278 -10.68 -10.57 -15.89
C ILE A 278 -10.83 -10.38 -17.40
N TYR A 279 -12.06 -10.21 -17.86
CA TYR A 279 -12.33 -9.84 -19.24
C TYR A 279 -12.31 -8.32 -19.40
N ASP A 280 -11.48 -7.81 -20.32
CA ASP A 280 -11.46 -6.40 -20.70
C ASP A 280 -12.23 -6.24 -22.01
N ASP A 281 -13.42 -5.67 -21.91
CA ASP A 281 -14.33 -5.45 -23.04
C ASP A 281 -13.82 -4.42 -24.06
N ARG A 282 -12.91 -3.51 -23.63
CA ARG A 282 -12.31 -2.49 -24.50
C ARG A 282 -11.34 -3.10 -25.52
N TYR A 283 -10.69 -4.19 -25.14
CA TYR A 283 -9.67 -4.87 -25.94
C TYR A 283 -10.08 -6.28 -26.38
N ASP A 284 -11.29 -6.74 -26.01
CA ASP A 284 -11.82 -8.09 -26.30
C ASP A 284 -10.80 -9.17 -25.89
N THR A 285 -10.27 -9.09 -24.68
CA THR A 285 -9.22 -9.97 -24.18
C THR A 285 -9.38 -10.29 -22.71
N TYR A 286 -8.76 -11.39 -22.29
CA TYR A 286 -8.65 -11.75 -20.88
C TYR A 286 -7.24 -11.43 -20.39
N TYR A 287 -7.15 -10.94 -19.15
CA TYR A 287 -5.90 -10.79 -18.41
C TYR A 287 -6.10 -11.30 -16.97
N GLU A 288 -5.01 -11.66 -16.31
CA GLU A 288 -5.06 -12.10 -14.92
C GLU A 288 -4.79 -10.93 -13.98
N ASP A 289 -5.67 -10.74 -13.00
CA ASP A 289 -5.54 -9.74 -11.94
C ASP A 289 -6.41 -10.12 -10.74
N TYR A 290 -6.37 -9.30 -9.70
CA TYR A 290 -7.23 -9.46 -8.53
C TYR A 290 -8.62 -8.90 -8.80
N LYS A 291 -9.63 -9.71 -8.45
CA LYS A 291 -11.06 -9.35 -8.46
C LYS A 291 -11.54 -9.16 -7.04
N ALA A 292 -12.36 -8.13 -6.82
CA ALA A 292 -13.09 -7.96 -5.56
C ALA A 292 -13.98 -9.18 -5.27
N THR A 293 -14.07 -9.51 -3.99
CA THR A 293 -14.97 -10.54 -3.45
C THR A 293 -15.77 -9.97 -2.28
N ASP A 294 -16.89 -10.60 -1.95
CA ASP A 294 -17.75 -10.16 -0.84
C ASP A 294 -17.12 -10.46 0.53
N GLU A 295 -16.18 -11.41 0.58
CA GLU A 295 -15.50 -11.84 1.80
C GLU A 295 -14.17 -12.51 1.49
N ILE A 296 -13.26 -12.54 2.47
CA ILE A 296 -12.11 -13.45 2.49
C ILE A 296 -12.37 -14.58 3.48
N VAL A 297 -12.06 -15.82 3.06
CA VAL A 297 -12.24 -17.02 3.88
C VAL A 297 -10.88 -17.57 4.31
N PHE A 298 -10.72 -17.78 5.62
CA PHE A 298 -9.57 -18.45 6.19
C PHE A 298 -9.93 -19.85 6.66
N ASP A 299 -9.07 -20.82 6.38
CA ASP A 299 -9.04 -22.10 7.09
C ASP A 299 -8.56 -21.89 8.52
N TYR A 300 -9.28 -22.37 9.52
CA TYR A 300 -8.99 -22.18 10.92
C TYR A 300 -8.63 -23.48 11.64
N ASP A 301 -7.34 -23.70 11.88
CA ASP A 301 -6.85 -24.75 12.79
C ASP A 301 -6.95 -24.24 14.24
N THR A 302 -8.07 -24.54 14.89
CA THR A 302 -8.32 -24.12 16.29
C THR A 302 -7.34 -24.73 17.28
N ALA A 303 -6.85 -25.95 17.03
CA ALA A 303 -5.93 -26.66 17.92
C ALA A 303 -4.54 -25.99 17.93
N ARG A 304 -4.09 -25.53 16.76
CA ARG A 304 -2.81 -24.83 16.60
C ARG A 304 -2.93 -23.32 16.62
N LYS A 305 -4.16 -22.78 16.67
CA LYS A 305 -4.45 -21.35 16.55
C LYS A 305 -3.79 -20.75 15.31
N ARG A 306 -4.21 -21.22 14.13
CA ARG A 306 -3.69 -20.79 12.83
C ARG A 306 -4.80 -20.51 11.86
N LEU A 307 -4.69 -19.41 11.14
CA LEU A 307 -5.52 -19.06 10.01
C LEU A 307 -4.70 -19.08 8.74
N LYS A 308 -5.26 -19.54 7.64
CA LYS A 308 -4.63 -19.50 6.32
C LYS A 308 -5.68 -19.27 5.25
N SER A 309 -5.42 -18.36 4.33
CA SER A 309 -6.24 -18.15 3.13
C SER A 309 -5.42 -18.36 1.85
N SER A 310 -6.11 -18.75 0.76
CA SER A 310 -5.59 -18.72 -0.61
C SER A 310 -6.00 -17.47 -1.37
N GLU A 311 -6.79 -16.61 -0.73
CA GLU A 311 -7.29 -15.34 -1.24
C GLU A 311 -6.42 -14.19 -0.77
N ALA A 312 -6.79 -12.96 -1.07
CA ALA A 312 -6.07 -11.77 -0.69
C ALA A 312 -6.98 -10.77 0.03
N PHE A 313 -6.39 -9.87 0.82
CA PHE A 313 -7.08 -8.68 1.27
C PHE A 313 -6.18 -7.44 1.16
N LEU A 314 -6.80 -6.28 1.22
CA LEU A 314 -6.13 -4.99 1.17
C LEU A 314 -6.87 -3.96 2.02
N LEU A 315 -6.16 -2.88 2.33
CA LEU A 315 -6.68 -1.71 3.03
C LEU A 315 -6.88 -0.61 1.98
N ASN A 316 -8.09 -0.53 1.44
CA ASN A 316 -8.39 0.35 0.32
C ASN A 316 -8.94 1.70 0.78
N TYR A 317 -8.68 2.75 0.01
CA TYR A 317 -9.35 4.03 0.15
C TYR A 317 -10.70 3.96 -0.55
N GLY A 318 -11.78 4.17 0.21
CA GLY A 318 -13.14 4.01 -0.31
C GLY A 318 -13.55 2.54 -0.52
N LYS A 319 -14.69 2.37 -1.16
CA LYS A 319 -15.33 1.06 -1.43
C LYS A 319 -15.18 0.59 -2.87
N SER A 320 -14.40 1.31 -3.70
CA SER A 320 -14.14 0.94 -5.08
C SER A 320 -13.57 -0.47 -5.19
N ASP A 321 -13.97 -1.20 -6.22
CA ASP A 321 -13.44 -2.51 -6.57
C ASP A 321 -12.22 -2.43 -7.51
N VAL A 322 -11.72 -1.21 -7.75
CA VAL A 322 -10.47 -0.97 -8.48
C VAL A 322 -9.32 -0.91 -7.48
N PHE A 323 -8.38 -1.83 -7.61
CA PHE A 323 -7.23 -1.95 -6.71
C PHE A 323 -5.96 -1.47 -7.39
N TYR A 324 -5.16 -0.65 -6.68
CA TYR A 324 -3.84 -0.23 -7.14
C TYR A 324 -2.72 -1.12 -6.61
N LYS A 325 -2.95 -1.81 -5.51
CA LYS A 325 -2.05 -2.81 -4.92
C LYS A 325 -2.83 -3.77 -4.04
N ILE A 326 -2.28 -4.93 -3.82
CA ILE A 326 -2.71 -5.89 -2.80
C ILE A 326 -1.74 -5.79 -1.62
N ASP A 327 -2.24 -5.61 -0.41
CA ASP A 327 -1.41 -5.55 0.78
C ASP A 327 -1.03 -6.96 1.27
N TYR A 328 -1.98 -7.89 1.24
CA TYR A 328 -1.82 -9.23 1.80
C TYR A 328 -2.34 -10.30 0.84
N ASP A 329 -1.42 -10.90 0.06
CA ASP A 329 -1.72 -12.08 -0.78
C ASP A 329 -1.51 -13.36 0.00
N LYS A 330 -2.49 -14.27 -0.05
CA LYS A 330 -2.48 -15.56 0.63
C LYS A 330 -2.03 -15.48 2.10
N PRO A 331 -2.66 -14.62 2.90
CA PRO A 331 -2.23 -14.35 4.26
C PRO A 331 -2.39 -15.57 5.17
N SER A 332 -1.52 -15.62 6.19
CA SER A 332 -1.70 -16.54 7.31
C SER A 332 -1.47 -15.82 8.64
N LEU A 333 -2.30 -16.13 9.63
CA LEU A 333 -2.13 -15.64 10.99
C LEU A 333 -1.80 -16.81 11.90
N LYS A 334 -0.81 -16.63 12.78
CA LYS A 334 -0.35 -17.67 13.70
C LYS A 334 -0.17 -17.11 15.11
N PHE A 335 -0.74 -17.79 16.08
CA PHE A 335 -0.59 -17.43 17.48
C PHE A 335 0.89 -17.45 17.90
N ILE A 336 1.32 -16.42 18.60
CA ILE A 336 2.69 -16.32 19.14
C ILE A 336 2.73 -17.01 20.51
N LYS A 337 3.34 -18.19 20.57
CA LYS A 337 3.56 -18.90 21.82
C LYS A 337 4.70 -18.25 22.61
N THR A 338 4.55 -18.18 23.92
CA THR A 338 5.69 -17.87 24.78
C THR A 338 6.70 -19.03 24.72
N PRO A 339 7.93 -18.81 24.25
CA PRO A 339 8.92 -19.88 24.15
C PRO A 339 9.34 -20.38 25.53
N THR A 340 9.56 -21.67 25.67
CA THR A 340 10.10 -22.31 26.89
C THR A 340 11.51 -22.83 26.69
N GLU A 341 11.91 -23.07 25.44
CA GLU A 341 13.23 -23.52 25.02
C GLU A 341 13.53 -23.07 23.60
N ALA A 342 14.80 -23.14 23.19
CA ALA A 342 15.16 -22.93 21.78
C ALA A 342 14.73 -24.15 20.96
N THR A 343 14.02 -23.92 19.86
CA THR A 343 13.58 -24.93 18.90
C THR A 343 14.32 -24.79 17.57
N LYS A 344 14.38 -25.87 16.77
CA LYS A 344 15.07 -25.87 15.47
C LYS A 344 14.34 -24.92 14.50
N PRO A 345 14.99 -23.83 14.03
CA PRO A 345 14.36 -22.93 13.07
C PRO A 345 14.27 -23.59 11.69
N LEU A 346 13.34 -23.13 10.85
CA LEU A 346 13.34 -23.45 9.43
C LEU A 346 14.61 -22.92 8.78
N GLY A 347 15.09 -23.61 7.74
CA GLY A 347 16.21 -23.14 6.93
C GLY A 347 15.83 -21.95 6.05
N ALA A 348 16.83 -21.25 5.53
CA ALA A 348 16.63 -20.19 4.55
C ALA A 348 16.03 -20.73 3.25
N GLU A 349 15.33 -19.85 2.51
CA GLU A 349 14.80 -20.13 1.19
C GLU A 349 15.41 -19.16 0.17
N PHE A 350 16.26 -19.65 -0.74
CA PHE A 350 16.84 -18.78 -1.76
C PHE A 350 15.78 -18.32 -2.77
N VAL A 351 15.70 -17.00 -2.97
CA VAL A 351 14.85 -16.35 -3.96
C VAL A 351 15.60 -16.21 -5.28
N SER A 352 16.83 -15.69 -5.22
CA SER A 352 17.71 -15.56 -6.37
C SER A 352 19.17 -15.44 -5.93
N VAL A 353 20.10 -15.85 -6.77
CA VAL A 353 21.52 -15.57 -6.59
C VAL A 353 22.11 -15.13 -7.92
N THR A 354 22.75 -13.96 -7.93
CA THR A 354 23.53 -13.45 -9.05
C THR A 354 24.99 -13.75 -8.75
N PRO A 355 25.70 -14.54 -9.58
CA PRO A 355 27.11 -14.83 -9.39
C PRO A 355 27.98 -13.57 -9.43
N TYR A 356 29.10 -13.58 -8.72
CA TYR A 356 30.13 -12.57 -8.88
C TYR A 356 30.59 -12.48 -10.34
N SER A 357 30.81 -11.28 -10.82
CA SER A 357 31.45 -11.07 -12.12
C SER A 357 32.42 -9.91 -12.05
N GLN A 358 33.58 -10.07 -12.70
CA GLN A 358 34.60 -9.03 -12.76
C GLN A 358 34.10 -7.71 -13.38
N SER A 359 33.12 -7.77 -14.29
CA SER A 359 32.57 -6.58 -14.94
C SER A 359 31.67 -5.76 -14.01
N LYS A 360 30.99 -6.42 -13.05
CA LYS A 360 30.15 -5.77 -12.03
C LYS A 360 30.93 -5.45 -10.76
N GLY A 361 31.91 -6.30 -10.42
CA GLY A 361 32.68 -6.22 -9.19
C GLY A 361 31.95 -6.80 -7.96
N TRP A 362 30.76 -7.41 -8.13
CA TRP A 362 29.97 -7.98 -7.04
C TRP A 362 29.10 -9.15 -7.52
N GLY A 363 28.65 -9.95 -6.57
CA GLY A 363 27.56 -10.92 -6.67
C GLY A 363 26.47 -10.58 -5.64
N GLU A 364 25.26 -11.16 -5.77
CA GLU A 364 24.12 -10.89 -4.92
C GLU A 364 23.42 -12.19 -4.54
N ALA A 365 23.10 -12.36 -3.28
CA ALA A 365 22.23 -13.43 -2.78
C ALA A 365 20.98 -12.82 -2.16
N VAL A 366 19.81 -13.26 -2.63
CA VAL A 366 18.51 -12.92 -2.07
C VAL A 366 17.89 -14.18 -1.51
N PHE A 367 17.54 -14.17 -0.24
CA PHE A 367 16.95 -15.32 0.45
C PHE A 367 15.94 -14.87 1.51
N ASN A 368 14.93 -15.69 1.77
CA ASN A 368 14.00 -15.53 2.87
C ASN A 368 14.52 -16.27 4.11
N LEU A 369 14.40 -15.66 5.27
CA LEU A 369 14.57 -16.30 6.57
C LEU A 369 13.19 -16.43 7.23
N PRO A 370 12.58 -17.62 7.26
CA PRO A 370 11.29 -17.82 7.90
C PRO A 370 11.36 -17.55 9.41
N GLN A 371 10.38 -16.84 9.93
CA GLN A 371 10.22 -16.60 11.38
C GLN A 371 9.45 -17.76 12.04
N GLU A 372 9.84 -19.00 11.75
CA GLU A 372 9.18 -20.21 12.22
C GLU A 372 10.18 -21.32 12.52
N ASP A 373 9.79 -22.20 13.44
CA ASP A 373 10.50 -23.44 13.68
C ASP A 373 9.94 -24.60 12.82
N VAL A 374 10.59 -25.74 12.87
CA VAL A 374 10.18 -26.96 12.13
C VAL A 374 8.78 -27.48 12.52
N ASN A 375 8.21 -27.06 13.63
CA ASN A 375 6.85 -27.36 14.06
C ASN A 375 5.85 -26.31 13.54
N GLY A 376 6.38 -25.22 12.95
CA GLY A 376 5.66 -24.06 12.47
C GLY A 376 5.23 -23.11 13.58
N ASP A 377 5.84 -23.15 14.74
CA ASP A 377 5.64 -22.16 15.80
C ASP A 377 6.44 -20.89 15.46
N VAL A 378 5.86 -19.73 15.76
CA VAL A 378 6.46 -18.43 15.44
C VAL A 378 7.70 -18.19 16.31
N LEU A 379 8.79 -17.78 15.68
CA LEU A 379 10.04 -17.37 16.31
C LEU A 379 10.20 -15.84 16.25
N SER A 380 10.65 -15.25 17.35
CA SER A 380 10.95 -13.81 17.38
C SER A 380 12.22 -13.51 16.58
N PRO A 381 12.23 -12.47 15.71
CA PRO A 381 13.44 -12.00 15.05
C PRO A 381 14.61 -11.72 15.98
N SER A 382 14.32 -11.28 17.22
CA SER A 382 15.36 -11.02 18.23
C SER A 382 16.10 -12.27 18.72
N GLN A 383 15.56 -13.46 18.47
CA GLN A 383 16.15 -14.76 18.82
C GLN A 383 16.89 -15.38 17.63
N LEU A 384 16.68 -14.83 16.43
CA LEU A 384 17.21 -15.37 15.20
C LEU A 384 18.49 -14.65 14.77
N THR A 385 19.49 -15.46 14.42
CA THR A 385 20.70 -15.02 13.73
C THR A 385 20.96 -15.92 12.55
N TYR A 386 21.81 -15.50 11.62
CA TYR A 386 22.20 -16.32 10.48
C TYR A 386 23.70 -16.23 10.18
N GLN A 387 24.19 -17.25 9.51
CA GLN A 387 25.57 -17.40 9.05
C GLN A 387 25.59 -17.71 7.56
N LEU A 388 26.58 -17.18 6.86
CA LEU A 388 26.82 -17.45 5.45
C LEU A 388 28.03 -18.37 5.26
N TYR A 389 27.91 -19.30 4.34
CA TYR A 389 28.94 -20.28 3.98
C TYR A 389 29.29 -20.11 2.51
N PHE A 390 30.57 -19.93 2.21
CA PHE A 390 31.10 -19.85 0.85
C PHE A 390 31.90 -21.11 0.55
N ASP A 391 31.55 -21.82 -0.51
CA ASP A 391 32.13 -23.11 -0.88
C ASP A 391 32.20 -24.12 0.29
N GLY A 392 31.15 -24.08 1.15
CA GLY A 392 31.00 -24.97 2.30
C GLY A 392 31.70 -24.52 3.58
N GLU A 393 32.49 -23.43 3.55
CA GLU A 393 33.19 -22.89 4.72
C GLU A 393 32.48 -21.67 5.27
N LEU A 394 32.44 -21.53 6.61
CA LEU A 394 31.88 -20.37 7.29
C LEU A 394 32.66 -19.12 6.90
N LYS A 395 31.98 -18.14 6.32
CA LYS A 395 32.60 -16.88 5.88
C LYS A 395 32.62 -15.86 7.01
N SER A 396 33.78 -15.22 7.23
CA SER A 396 33.91 -14.01 8.04
C SER A 396 33.92 -12.78 7.14
N PHE A 397 33.27 -11.72 7.57
CA PHE A 397 33.09 -10.44 6.86
C PHE A 397 33.70 -9.33 7.71
N GLY A 398 34.59 -8.54 7.15
CA GLY A 398 35.33 -7.50 7.86
C GLY A 398 35.27 -6.14 7.19
N PRO A 399 35.67 -5.07 7.89
CA PRO A 399 35.62 -3.69 7.40
C PRO A 399 36.59 -3.40 6.24
N ASP A 400 37.51 -4.30 5.94
CA ASP A 400 38.38 -4.24 4.79
C ASP A 400 37.67 -4.47 3.45
N GLN A 401 36.56 -5.19 3.47
CA GLN A 401 35.73 -5.48 2.30
C GLN A 401 34.32 -4.87 2.41
N TYR A 402 33.80 -4.74 3.63
CA TYR A 402 32.46 -4.20 3.96
C TYR A 402 32.63 -2.93 4.81
N GLU A 403 32.76 -1.78 4.16
CA GLU A 403 33.13 -0.50 4.77
C GLU A 403 32.29 -0.06 5.96
N ARG A 404 31.04 -0.54 6.03
CA ARG A 404 30.10 -0.22 7.12
C ARG A 404 30.19 -1.15 8.32
N LEU A 405 30.88 -2.28 8.18
CA LEU A 405 31.14 -3.14 9.32
C LEU A 405 32.22 -2.52 10.22
N VAL A 406 31.94 -2.43 11.51
CA VAL A 406 32.87 -1.88 12.52
C VAL A 406 33.84 -2.91 13.08
N ARG A 407 33.64 -4.20 12.75
CA ARG A 407 34.45 -5.34 13.17
C ARG A 407 34.19 -6.54 12.26
N GLU A 408 35.04 -7.54 12.34
CA GLU A 408 34.77 -8.83 11.73
C GLU A 408 33.53 -9.49 12.35
N MET A 409 32.68 -10.08 11.49
CA MET A 409 31.46 -10.78 11.84
C MET A 409 31.32 -12.03 10.96
N ASP A 410 30.88 -13.12 11.54
CA ASP A 410 30.48 -14.38 10.89
C ASP A 410 29.03 -14.75 11.15
N THR A 411 28.38 -13.98 12.04
CA THR A 411 27.00 -14.20 12.48
C THR A 411 26.27 -12.87 12.51
N PHE A 412 25.15 -12.79 11.80
CA PHE A 412 24.34 -11.59 11.65
C PHE A 412 23.02 -11.76 12.39
N GLY A 413 22.56 -10.69 13.06
CA GLY A 413 21.22 -10.63 13.60
C GLY A 413 20.18 -10.62 12.47
N TYR A 414 18.98 -11.14 12.74
CA TYR A 414 17.90 -11.20 11.74
C TYR A 414 17.64 -9.86 11.02
N ASN A 415 17.58 -8.76 11.76
CA ASN A 415 17.31 -7.42 11.22
C ASN A 415 18.59 -6.60 10.96
N PHE A 416 19.75 -7.27 10.81
CA PHE A 416 20.99 -6.55 10.57
C PHE A 416 21.02 -5.98 9.14
N THR A 417 21.35 -4.69 9.02
CA THR A 417 21.54 -3.98 7.76
C THR A 417 22.73 -3.04 7.85
N ASP A 418 23.43 -2.79 6.76
CA ASP A 418 24.51 -1.83 6.68
C ASP A 418 24.31 -0.74 5.61
N ASP A 419 23.15 -0.70 4.96
CA ASP A 419 22.72 0.25 3.90
C ASP A 419 23.48 0.14 2.56
N TRP A 420 24.56 -0.66 2.46
CA TRP A 420 25.32 -0.85 1.23
C TRP A 420 25.24 -2.28 0.71
N ASP A 421 25.55 -3.24 1.58
CA ASP A 421 25.77 -4.61 1.18
C ASP A 421 24.77 -5.58 1.79
N ILE A 422 24.05 -5.17 2.85
CA ILE A 422 23.14 -6.02 3.60
C ILE A 422 21.83 -5.29 3.82
N PHE A 423 20.75 -5.81 3.22
CA PHE A 423 19.41 -5.24 3.29
C PHE A 423 18.42 -6.25 3.84
N VAL A 424 17.43 -5.77 4.58
CA VAL A 424 16.35 -6.59 5.13
C VAL A 424 15.02 -5.92 4.81
N ASP A 425 14.09 -6.70 4.23
CA ASP A 425 12.72 -6.32 3.96
C ASP A 425 11.81 -7.46 4.41
N GLY A 426 11.31 -7.37 5.65
CA GLY A 426 10.56 -8.44 6.29
C GLY A 426 11.39 -9.71 6.48
N SER A 427 10.98 -10.81 5.86
CA SER A 427 11.77 -12.06 5.85
C SER A 427 12.81 -12.11 4.74
N LYS A 428 12.76 -11.20 3.78
CA LYS A 428 13.66 -11.17 2.63
C LYS A 428 14.95 -10.45 2.99
N HIS A 429 16.07 -11.14 2.84
CA HIS A 429 17.43 -10.66 3.06
C HIS A 429 18.16 -10.59 1.73
N THR A 430 18.84 -9.48 1.49
CA THR A 430 19.72 -9.30 0.34
C THR A 430 21.14 -9.07 0.83
N PHE A 431 22.07 -9.86 0.31
CA PHE A 431 23.48 -9.82 0.68
C PHE A 431 24.35 -9.70 -0.57
N TYR A 432 25.09 -8.62 -0.68
CA TYR A 432 26.11 -8.46 -1.74
C TYR A 432 27.42 -9.08 -1.30
N PHE A 433 28.09 -9.79 -2.22
CA PHE A 433 29.39 -10.42 -1.95
C PHE A 433 30.38 -10.14 -3.07
N TYR A 434 31.68 -10.21 -2.74
CA TYR A 434 32.78 -9.78 -3.59
C TYR A 434 33.74 -10.92 -3.92
N ASP A 435 33.41 -12.14 -3.57
CA ASP A 435 34.20 -13.34 -3.80
C ASP A 435 33.65 -14.11 -5.01
N ASP A 436 34.56 -14.69 -5.82
CA ASP A 436 34.21 -15.65 -6.87
C ASP A 436 34.07 -17.04 -6.25
N ILE A 437 32.83 -17.47 -6.07
CA ILE A 437 32.47 -18.69 -5.35
C ILE A 437 31.62 -19.61 -6.20
N ASN A 438 31.62 -20.92 -5.88
CA ASN A 438 30.80 -21.92 -6.55
C ASN A 438 29.49 -22.19 -5.82
N THR A 439 29.49 -22.06 -4.49
CA THR A 439 28.30 -22.31 -3.68
C THR A 439 28.17 -21.26 -2.59
N ILE A 440 26.92 -20.89 -2.30
CA ILE A 440 26.56 -20.06 -1.14
C ILE A 440 25.58 -20.84 -0.26
N GLY A 441 25.86 -20.91 1.04
CA GLY A 441 25.03 -21.55 2.04
C GLY A 441 24.54 -20.58 3.09
N VAL A 442 23.33 -20.81 3.62
CA VAL A 442 22.77 -20.05 4.75
C VAL A 442 22.36 -21.01 5.86
N LYS A 443 22.79 -20.74 7.09
CA LYS A 443 22.36 -21.42 8.30
C LYS A 443 21.61 -20.42 9.20
N VAL A 444 20.47 -20.83 9.73
CA VAL A 444 19.68 -20.04 10.70
C VAL A 444 19.89 -20.60 12.10
N ILE A 445 20.02 -19.73 13.09
CA ILE A 445 20.27 -20.07 14.48
C ILE A 445 19.19 -19.40 15.34
N ASN A 446 18.48 -20.20 16.13
CA ASN A 446 17.53 -19.73 17.14
C ASN A 446 18.17 -19.84 18.52
N THR A 447 18.22 -18.74 19.27
CA THR A 447 18.79 -18.68 20.61
C THR A 447 17.74 -18.25 21.63
N PHE A 448 17.49 -19.09 22.63
CA PHE A 448 16.60 -18.79 23.76
C PHE A 448 17.18 -19.33 25.07
N GLY A 449 17.09 -18.52 26.14
CA GLY A 449 17.57 -18.93 27.47
C GLY A 449 19.05 -19.31 27.52
N GLY A 450 19.88 -18.73 26.64
CA GLY A 450 21.33 -19.02 26.53
C GLY A 450 21.66 -20.33 25.82
N LYS A 451 20.68 -21.00 25.22
CA LYS A 451 20.86 -22.19 24.38
C LYS A 451 20.55 -21.84 22.92
N SER A 452 21.33 -22.41 22.01
CA SER A 452 21.14 -22.23 20.56
C SER A 452 20.83 -23.56 19.90
N VAL A 453 19.91 -23.51 18.93
CA VAL A 453 19.58 -24.62 18.02
C VAL A 453 19.67 -24.12 16.59
N GLU A 454 20.30 -24.90 15.72
CA GLU A 454 20.61 -24.49 14.34
C GLU A 454 19.73 -25.22 13.35
N SER A 455 19.44 -24.56 12.21
CA SER A 455 18.91 -25.24 11.03
C SER A 455 20.00 -26.08 10.34
N ASP A 456 19.61 -26.89 9.36
CA ASP A 456 20.57 -27.39 8.39
C ASP A 456 21.06 -26.21 7.51
N ILE A 457 22.26 -26.32 6.90
CA ILE A 457 22.74 -25.34 5.92
C ILE A 457 21.95 -25.57 4.63
N VAL A 458 21.23 -24.57 4.17
CA VAL A 458 20.62 -24.57 2.85
C VAL A 458 21.62 -23.98 1.87
N THR A 459 22.01 -24.73 0.85
CA THR A 459 23.07 -24.35 -0.09
C THR A 459 22.49 -24.11 -1.49
N TYR A 460 22.92 -23.03 -2.14
CA TYR A 460 22.67 -22.71 -3.53
C TYR A 460 23.94 -22.94 -4.35
N ASP A 461 23.83 -23.71 -5.44
CA ASP A 461 24.96 -24.04 -6.32
C ASP A 461 24.96 -23.12 -7.55
N LEU A 462 25.98 -22.27 -7.66
CA LEU A 462 26.16 -21.30 -8.74
C LEU A 462 26.69 -21.94 -10.03
N ALA A 463 27.40 -23.09 -9.91
CA ALA A 463 27.97 -23.78 -11.07
C ALA A 463 26.90 -24.48 -11.93
N THR A 464 25.73 -24.78 -11.37
CA THR A 464 24.62 -25.40 -12.12
C THR A 464 23.82 -24.41 -12.96
N GLN A 465 24.07 -23.12 -12.85
CA GLN A 465 23.39 -22.06 -13.65
C GLN A 465 24.05 -21.82 -15.01
N THR A 466 24.26 -22.82 -15.81
CA THR A 466 24.44 -22.62 -17.25
C THR A 466 23.07 -22.44 -17.94
N GLY A 467 22.45 -21.29 -17.70
CA GLY A 467 21.50 -20.70 -18.66
C GLY A 467 20.05 -21.10 -18.62
N ILE A 468 19.43 -21.38 -17.45
CA ILE A 468 17.96 -21.29 -17.28
C ILE A 468 17.68 -21.08 -15.78
N ASP A 469 16.98 -20.01 -15.43
CA ASP A 469 16.45 -19.77 -14.09
C ASP A 469 15.51 -20.91 -13.69
N ASP A 470 16.00 -21.88 -12.94
CA ASP A 470 15.15 -22.80 -12.19
C ASP A 470 14.75 -22.13 -10.88
N VAL A 471 13.69 -21.35 -10.90
CA VAL A 471 12.89 -21.12 -9.69
C VAL A 471 12.12 -22.42 -9.46
N ALA A 472 12.77 -23.39 -8.87
CA ALA A 472 12.13 -24.62 -8.46
C ALA A 472 11.61 -24.46 -7.03
N GLY A 473 10.31 -24.35 -6.88
CA GLY A 473 9.69 -25.05 -5.77
C GLY A 473 10.14 -26.52 -5.86
N SER A 474 10.33 -27.19 -4.75
CA SER A 474 10.96 -28.52 -4.53
C SER A 474 10.39 -29.72 -5.34
N SER A 475 9.85 -29.51 -6.51
CA SER A 475 9.27 -30.54 -7.36
C SER A 475 10.29 -31.09 -8.36
N ARG A 476 10.63 -32.34 -8.22
CA ARG A 476 11.55 -33.07 -9.13
C ARG A 476 11.03 -32.98 -10.58
N VAL A 477 11.93 -32.60 -11.53
CA VAL A 477 11.63 -32.61 -12.97
C VAL A 477 11.38 -34.04 -13.44
N THR A 478 10.22 -34.29 -14.05
CA THR A 478 9.79 -35.58 -14.60
C THR A 478 9.85 -35.65 -16.11
N GLY A 479 9.91 -34.49 -16.80
CA GLY A 479 9.99 -34.45 -18.25
C GLY A 479 10.43 -33.12 -18.82
N VAL A 480 11.09 -33.14 -19.98
CA VAL A 480 11.44 -31.97 -20.76
C VAL A 480 11.06 -32.20 -22.21
N SER A 481 10.37 -31.28 -22.84
CA SER A 481 10.02 -31.31 -24.25
C SER A 481 10.35 -29.98 -24.95
N TYR A 482 10.58 -30.04 -26.26
CA TYR A 482 10.85 -28.87 -27.09
C TYR A 482 9.84 -28.78 -28.22
N THR A 483 9.37 -27.58 -28.49
CA THR A 483 8.42 -27.28 -29.57
C THR A 483 8.95 -26.07 -30.38
N ASN A 484 8.87 -26.11 -31.67
CA ASN A 484 9.22 -24.96 -32.51
C ASN A 484 8.10 -23.90 -32.49
N ILE A 485 8.33 -22.75 -33.11
CA ILE A 485 7.36 -21.64 -33.18
C ILE A 485 6.07 -21.99 -33.98
N ALA A 486 6.10 -23.07 -34.75
CA ALA A 486 4.92 -23.60 -35.47
C ALA A 486 4.13 -24.62 -34.63
N GLY A 487 4.48 -24.83 -33.35
CA GLY A 487 3.81 -25.75 -32.45
C GLY A 487 4.20 -27.24 -32.63
N CYS A 488 5.18 -27.57 -33.47
CA CYS A 488 5.63 -28.91 -33.70
C CYS A 488 6.68 -29.33 -32.67
N ARG A 489 6.52 -30.53 -32.08
CA ARG A 489 7.51 -31.15 -31.17
C ARG A 489 8.81 -31.46 -31.91
N VAL A 490 9.94 -31.06 -31.37
CA VAL A 490 11.27 -31.18 -31.98
C VAL A 490 12.29 -31.72 -30.97
N GLY A 491 13.43 -32.20 -31.45
CA GLY A 491 14.51 -32.67 -30.60
C GLY A 491 15.28 -31.50 -29.93
N ALA A 492 15.89 -31.80 -28.78
CA ALA A 492 16.67 -30.81 -28.02
C ALA A 492 17.82 -30.15 -28.79
N GLY A 493 18.35 -30.79 -29.83
CA GLY A 493 19.44 -30.27 -30.68
C GLY A 493 18.98 -29.44 -31.88
N THR A 494 17.69 -29.16 -32.07
CA THR A 494 17.16 -28.38 -33.20
C THR A 494 17.58 -26.91 -33.06
N LYS A 495 18.16 -26.34 -34.14
CA LYS A 495 18.56 -24.93 -34.19
C LYS A 495 17.34 -24.03 -34.41
N GLY A 496 17.41 -22.81 -33.84
CA GLY A 496 16.40 -21.79 -33.98
C GLY A 496 15.73 -21.44 -32.65
N ILE A 497 14.59 -20.75 -32.73
CA ILE A 497 13.79 -20.38 -31.56
C ILE A 497 12.87 -21.55 -31.22
N LEU A 498 13.04 -22.08 -30.00
CA LEU A 498 12.25 -23.19 -29.49
C LEU A 498 11.54 -22.79 -28.19
N LEU A 499 10.42 -23.44 -27.89
CA LEU A 499 9.74 -23.42 -26.61
C LEU A 499 10.14 -24.68 -25.86
N LYS A 500 10.87 -24.55 -24.74
CA LYS A 500 11.21 -25.63 -23.82
C LYS A 500 10.14 -25.73 -22.74
N THR A 501 9.45 -26.85 -22.63
CA THR A 501 8.49 -27.13 -21.56
C THR A 501 9.09 -28.16 -20.61
N VAL A 502 9.16 -27.79 -19.34
CA VAL A 502 9.59 -28.64 -18.22
C VAL A 502 8.35 -29.07 -17.46
N THR A 503 8.24 -30.38 -17.18
CA THR A 503 7.15 -30.96 -16.36
C THR A 503 7.73 -31.41 -15.02
N TYR A 504 7.04 -31.04 -13.93
CA TYR A 504 7.43 -31.37 -12.57
C TYR A 504 6.61 -32.56 -12.01
N GLN A 505 7.07 -33.11 -10.89
CA GLN A 505 6.45 -34.26 -10.25
C GLN A 505 5.03 -34.00 -9.73
N ASP A 506 4.72 -32.74 -9.41
CA ASP A 506 3.39 -32.26 -9.00
C ASP A 506 2.41 -32.07 -10.17
N GLY A 507 2.87 -32.34 -11.41
CA GLY A 507 2.08 -32.18 -12.63
C GLY A 507 2.10 -30.77 -13.21
N SER A 508 2.72 -29.79 -12.53
CA SER A 508 2.89 -28.45 -13.06
C SER A 508 3.86 -28.43 -14.25
N THR A 509 3.72 -27.44 -15.13
CA THR A 509 4.59 -27.26 -16.29
C THR A 509 5.07 -25.82 -16.39
N ARG A 510 6.33 -25.66 -16.82
CA ARG A 510 6.90 -24.34 -17.15
C ARG A 510 7.41 -24.34 -18.57
N THR A 511 7.01 -23.32 -19.36
CA THR A 511 7.47 -23.15 -20.74
C THR A 511 8.30 -21.90 -20.88
N VAL A 512 9.50 -22.01 -21.45
CA VAL A 512 10.42 -20.88 -21.70
C VAL A 512 10.88 -20.88 -23.16
N LYS A 513 11.10 -19.69 -23.69
CA LYS A 513 11.63 -19.50 -25.05
C LYS A 513 13.15 -19.64 -24.98
N VAL A 514 13.72 -20.53 -25.78
CA VAL A 514 15.17 -20.74 -25.91
C VAL A 514 15.61 -20.54 -27.35
N ALA A 515 16.73 -19.88 -27.57
CA ALA A 515 17.40 -19.79 -28.85
C ALA A 515 18.58 -20.79 -28.89
N ARG A 516 18.68 -21.58 -29.97
CA ARG A 516 19.75 -22.56 -30.15
C ARG A 516 20.39 -22.46 -31.53
#